data_a224a5002c0797ade2a858baa4184e88
#
_entry.id   a224a5002c0797ade2a858baa4184e88
#
_cell.length_a   1.000
_cell.length_b   1.000
_cell.length_c   1.000
_cell.angle_alpha   90.00
_cell.angle_beta   90.00
_cell.angle_gamma   90.00
#
_symmetry.space_group_name_H-M   'P 1'
#
loop_
_entity.id
_entity.type
_entity.pdbx_description
1 polymer ?
#
loop_
_entity_poly.entity_id
_entity_poly.type
_entity_poly.pdbx_seq_one_letter_code
_entity_poly.pdbx_strand_id
1 'polypeptide(L)'
;MTYGETAVHQTIDRLLSDHRDVDAAADGALDNLDQFHIGGADAVELLIPALALTHGDVVLDVGSGFGGPARQIARRTGNHVVGLDITPAYVDAARDLTARAGLSDLVRFHTGDIADFQPDRVFDAALTMHVQMNVPDKTTWFRHIAERLAPGAHLAVWEVCQPHQADLPWPMPWSLDGTDSFVVSAETLLACVKGAGFAAVEWTNNSAWVQDWVAKTFANGLPAGPALPMLLDDGYTRVINYATALTDGSLEVWRGSFTKDPD
;
A
#
# COMPACT_ATOMS: atom_id res chain seq x y z
N MET A 1 -15.98 -5.74 -4.50
CA MET A 1 -14.70 -5.13 -4.86
C MET A 1 -14.92 -4.18 -6.03
N THR A 2 -14.53 -2.94 -5.89
CA THR A 2 -14.85 -1.82 -6.78
C THR A 2 -13.81 -1.64 -7.90
N TYR A 3 -12.86 -2.52 -8.01
CA TYR A 3 -11.78 -2.46 -8.99
C TYR A 3 -12.18 -3.30 -10.21
N GLY A 4 -12.68 -2.65 -11.27
CA GLY A 4 -13.08 -3.31 -12.53
C GLY A 4 -11.87 -3.88 -13.26
N GLU A 5 -11.66 -5.19 -13.16
CA GLU A 5 -10.47 -5.90 -13.65
C GLU A 5 -10.14 -5.66 -15.14
N THR A 6 -11.16 -5.59 -15.99
CA THR A 6 -10.95 -5.48 -17.45
C THR A 6 -10.50 -4.08 -17.89
N ALA A 7 -11.02 -3.04 -17.24
CA ALA A 7 -10.67 -1.66 -17.56
C ALA A 7 -9.26 -1.29 -17.07
N VAL A 8 -8.83 -1.83 -15.94
CA VAL A 8 -7.50 -1.59 -15.36
C VAL A 8 -6.39 -2.07 -16.30
N HIS A 9 -6.46 -3.30 -16.80
CA HIS A 9 -5.45 -3.85 -17.73
C HIS A 9 -5.30 -2.98 -18.99
N GLN A 10 -6.44 -2.68 -19.64
CA GLN A 10 -6.43 -1.87 -20.86
C GLN A 10 -5.91 -0.44 -20.62
N THR A 11 -6.22 0.12 -19.45
CA THR A 11 -5.78 1.47 -19.07
C THR A 11 -4.29 1.48 -18.78
N ILE A 12 -3.76 0.48 -18.06
CA ILE A 12 -2.32 0.34 -17.80
C ILE A 12 -1.56 0.17 -19.11
N ASP A 13 -1.99 -0.74 -19.98
CA ASP A 13 -1.35 -0.97 -21.28
C ASP A 13 -1.31 0.31 -22.13
N ARG A 14 -2.41 1.06 -22.14
CA ARG A 14 -2.47 2.36 -22.82
C ARG A 14 -1.51 3.37 -22.18
N LEU A 15 -1.56 3.53 -20.86
CA LEU A 15 -0.69 4.48 -20.14
C LEU A 15 0.78 4.15 -20.35
N LEU A 16 1.15 2.88 -20.30
CA LEU A 16 2.51 2.44 -20.58
C LEU A 16 2.90 2.60 -22.05
N SER A 17 1.95 2.43 -23.00
CA SER A 17 2.20 2.61 -24.42
C SER A 17 2.36 4.08 -24.81
N ASP A 18 1.59 4.97 -24.17
CA ASP A 18 1.63 6.42 -24.41
C ASP A 18 2.90 7.07 -23.82
N HIS A 19 3.56 6.38 -22.87
CA HIS A 19 4.75 6.88 -22.18
C HIS A 19 6.00 6.01 -22.45
N ARG A 20 6.14 5.49 -23.68
CA ARG A 20 7.29 4.65 -24.08
C ARG A 20 8.66 5.32 -23.91
N ASP A 21 8.68 6.65 -23.86
CA ASP A 21 9.90 7.45 -23.67
C ASP A 21 10.28 7.60 -22.17
N VAL A 22 9.41 7.15 -21.24
CA VAL A 22 9.76 7.10 -19.84
C VAL A 22 10.70 5.92 -19.63
N ASP A 23 11.95 6.21 -19.27
CA ASP A 23 12.87 5.17 -18.81
C ASP A 23 12.35 4.61 -17.47
N ALA A 24 11.57 3.54 -17.53
CA ALA A 24 10.98 2.89 -16.36
C ALA A 24 12.05 2.36 -15.39
N ALA A 25 13.30 2.26 -15.83
CA ALA A 25 14.45 1.92 -14.98
C ALA A 25 14.93 3.14 -14.16
N ALA A 26 14.57 4.37 -14.56
CA ALA A 26 14.90 5.55 -13.77
C ALA A 26 14.15 5.54 -12.42
N ASP A 27 14.85 5.96 -11.38
CA ASP A 27 14.28 6.06 -10.03
C ASP A 27 13.11 7.07 -10.05
N GLY A 28 11.96 6.67 -9.51
CA GLY A 28 10.77 7.52 -9.45
C GLY A 28 9.96 7.68 -10.75
N ALA A 29 10.39 7.07 -11.87
CA ALA A 29 9.70 7.22 -13.15
C ALA A 29 8.24 6.71 -13.15
N LEU A 30 7.91 5.79 -12.27
CA LEU A 30 6.59 5.16 -12.14
C LEU A 30 5.80 5.62 -10.92
N ASP A 31 6.36 6.49 -10.06
CA ASP A 31 5.81 6.81 -8.74
C ASP A 31 4.37 7.34 -8.77
N ASN A 32 3.98 8.09 -9.80
CA ASN A 32 2.61 8.59 -9.93
C ASN A 32 1.60 7.51 -10.36
N LEU A 33 2.08 6.42 -10.94
CA LEU A 33 1.25 5.35 -11.48
C LEU A 33 1.06 4.20 -10.49
N ASP A 34 2.11 3.85 -9.76
CA ASP A 34 2.21 2.59 -9.02
C ASP A 34 2.15 2.72 -7.49
N GLN A 35 2.03 3.93 -6.97
CA GLN A 35 1.88 4.19 -5.53
C GLN A 35 0.39 4.41 -5.18
N PHE A 36 -0.30 3.33 -4.80
CA PHE A 36 -1.75 3.33 -4.50
C PHE A 36 -2.11 3.84 -3.11
N HIS A 37 -1.24 4.59 -2.47
CA HIS A 37 -1.45 5.15 -1.14
C HIS A 37 -1.13 6.64 -1.12
N ILE A 38 -1.72 7.35 -0.18
CA ILE A 38 -1.41 8.76 0.03
C ILE A 38 0.02 8.91 0.55
N GLY A 39 0.71 9.95 0.10
CA GLY A 39 2.10 10.21 0.43
C GLY A 39 3.09 9.64 -0.60
N GLY A 40 2.62 8.82 -1.57
CA GLY A 40 3.44 8.32 -2.67
C GLY A 40 4.77 7.72 -2.22
N ALA A 41 5.80 7.86 -3.03
CA ALA A 41 7.15 7.36 -2.73
C ALA A 41 7.73 7.91 -1.42
N ASP A 42 7.36 9.14 -1.02
CA ASP A 42 7.83 9.73 0.24
C ASP A 42 7.31 8.96 1.47
N ALA A 43 6.09 8.41 1.42
CA ALA A 43 5.55 7.57 2.50
C ALA A 43 6.32 6.25 2.62
N VAL A 44 6.75 5.66 1.50
CA VAL A 44 7.59 4.46 1.52
C VAL A 44 8.94 4.74 2.18
N GLU A 45 9.58 5.89 1.87
CA GLU A 45 10.83 6.28 2.53
C GLU A 45 10.67 6.40 4.07
N LEU A 46 9.50 6.84 4.56
CA LEU A 46 9.21 6.88 5.99
C LEU A 46 9.03 5.49 6.61
N LEU A 47 8.65 4.47 5.82
CA LEU A 47 8.42 3.11 6.29
C LEU A 47 9.68 2.23 6.25
N ILE A 48 10.61 2.46 5.33
CA ILE A 48 11.82 1.64 5.20
C ILE A 48 12.56 1.47 6.53
N PRO A 49 12.80 2.51 7.35
CA PRO A 49 13.45 2.34 8.67
C PRO A 49 12.67 1.43 9.63
N ALA A 50 11.34 1.41 9.54
CA ALA A 50 10.48 0.59 10.40
C ALA A 50 10.58 -0.91 10.10
N LEU A 51 11.06 -1.30 8.93
CA LEU A 51 11.32 -2.69 8.56
C LEU A 51 12.61 -3.24 9.19
N ALA A 52 13.50 -2.40 9.71
CA ALA A 52 14.76 -2.73 10.38
C ALA A 52 15.62 -3.75 9.60
N LEU A 53 15.65 -3.63 8.28
CA LEU A 53 16.27 -4.62 7.37
C LEU A 53 17.78 -4.67 7.50
N THR A 54 18.29 -5.89 7.42
CA THR A 54 19.69 -6.20 7.21
C THR A 54 19.90 -6.78 5.81
N HIS A 55 21.17 -6.91 5.38
CA HIS A 55 21.47 -7.46 4.06
C HIS A 55 21.04 -8.93 3.96
N GLY A 56 20.29 -9.26 2.93
CA GLY A 56 19.80 -10.62 2.65
C GLY A 56 18.43 -10.94 3.23
N ASP A 57 17.82 -10.02 3.97
CA ASP A 57 16.44 -10.15 4.44
C ASP A 57 15.45 -10.18 3.27
N VAL A 58 14.32 -10.85 3.47
CA VAL A 58 13.24 -10.92 2.50
C VAL A 58 11.97 -10.31 3.09
N VAL A 59 11.40 -9.35 2.36
CA VAL A 59 10.22 -8.57 2.77
C VAL A 59 8.97 -9.10 2.10
N LEU A 60 7.86 -9.18 2.85
CA LEU A 60 6.51 -9.43 2.33
C LEU A 60 5.74 -8.12 2.22
N ASP A 61 5.28 -7.76 1.03
CA ASP A 61 4.39 -6.61 0.78
C ASP A 61 2.96 -7.12 0.61
N VAL A 62 2.10 -6.92 1.63
CA VAL A 62 0.73 -7.45 1.67
C VAL A 62 -0.27 -6.42 1.16
N GLY A 63 -0.95 -6.75 0.06
CA GLY A 63 -1.76 -5.80 -0.70
C GLY A 63 -0.88 -4.94 -1.61
N SER A 64 0.04 -5.58 -2.33
CA SER A 64 1.12 -4.91 -3.06
C SER A 64 0.66 -4.06 -4.25
N GLY A 65 -0.60 -4.18 -4.68
CA GLY A 65 -1.13 -3.43 -5.82
C GLY A 65 -0.24 -3.56 -7.08
N PHE A 66 0.17 -2.44 -7.64
CA PHE A 66 1.10 -2.41 -8.79
C PHE A 66 2.59 -2.52 -8.40
N GLY A 67 2.89 -2.75 -7.14
CA GLY A 67 4.23 -3.06 -6.67
C GLY A 67 5.17 -1.87 -6.53
N GLY A 68 4.67 -0.64 -6.47
CA GLY A 68 5.49 0.56 -6.25
C GLY A 68 6.33 0.47 -4.98
N PRO A 69 5.73 0.26 -3.79
CA PRO A 69 6.48 0.08 -2.55
C PRO A 69 7.49 -1.05 -2.61
N ALA A 70 7.11 -2.21 -3.17
CA ALA A 70 8.01 -3.35 -3.31
C ALA A 70 9.27 -3.01 -4.13
N ARG A 71 9.10 -2.35 -5.28
CA ARG A 71 10.22 -1.93 -6.12
C ARG A 71 11.09 -0.89 -5.46
N GLN A 72 10.49 0.09 -4.77
CA GLN A 72 11.23 1.14 -4.07
C GLN A 72 12.07 0.54 -2.93
N ILE A 73 11.51 -0.33 -2.10
CA ILE A 73 12.24 -1.03 -1.03
C ILE A 73 13.41 -1.81 -1.61
N ALA A 74 13.18 -2.60 -2.67
CA ALA A 74 14.24 -3.38 -3.31
C ALA A 74 15.39 -2.48 -3.83
N ARG A 75 15.08 -1.36 -4.48
CA ARG A 75 16.09 -0.39 -4.94
C ARG A 75 16.89 0.22 -3.80
N ARG A 76 16.20 0.65 -2.75
CA ARG A 76 16.83 1.36 -1.61
C ARG A 76 17.70 0.47 -0.76
N THR A 77 17.31 -0.78 -0.60
CA THR A 77 17.91 -1.69 0.37
C THR A 77 18.74 -2.82 -0.23
N GLY A 78 18.50 -3.15 -1.50
CA GLY A 78 19.08 -4.33 -2.16
C GLY A 78 18.48 -5.65 -1.69
N ASN A 79 17.44 -5.63 -0.87
CA ASN A 79 16.78 -6.81 -0.34
C ASN A 79 15.71 -7.35 -1.31
N HIS A 80 15.41 -8.64 -1.20
CA HIS A 80 14.33 -9.25 -1.95
C HIS A 80 12.97 -8.86 -1.38
N VAL A 81 12.00 -8.61 -2.26
CA VAL A 81 10.62 -8.31 -1.88
C VAL A 81 9.66 -9.25 -2.60
N VAL A 82 8.72 -9.80 -1.86
CA VAL A 82 7.61 -10.61 -2.39
C VAL A 82 6.32 -9.84 -2.17
N GLY A 83 5.69 -9.41 -3.25
CA GLY A 83 4.37 -8.79 -3.22
C GLY A 83 3.26 -9.83 -3.31
N LEU A 84 2.21 -9.64 -2.53
CA LEU A 84 0.99 -10.44 -2.55
C LEU A 84 -0.22 -9.53 -2.73
N ASP A 85 -1.04 -9.79 -3.74
CA ASP A 85 -2.30 -9.07 -3.96
C ASP A 85 -3.40 -10.04 -4.42
N ILE A 86 -4.63 -9.80 -4.00
CA ILE A 86 -5.78 -10.64 -4.38
C ILE A 86 -6.26 -10.39 -5.81
N THR A 87 -5.82 -9.30 -6.45
CA THR A 87 -6.31 -8.85 -7.76
C THR A 87 -5.35 -9.30 -8.86
N PRO A 88 -5.70 -10.32 -9.68
CA PRO A 88 -4.80 -10.85 -10.72
C PRO A 88 -4.28 -9.77 -11.67
N ALA A 89 -5.15 -8.85 -12.11
CA ALA A 89 -4.78 -7.78 -13.03
C ALA A 89 -3.71 -6.83 -12.44
N TYR A 90 -3.74 -6.60 -11.12
CA TYR A 90 -2.72 -5.78 -10.45
C TYR A 90 -1.38 -6.50 -10.39
N VAL A 91 -1.41 -7.80 -10.07
CA VAL A 91 -0.21 -8.64 -10.02
C VAL A 91 0.47 -8.72 -11.39
N ASP A 92 -0.31 -8.89 -12.46
CA ASP A 92 0.24 -8.94 -13.82
C ASP A 92 0.85 -7.59 -14.23
N ALA A 93 0.19 -6.47 -13.89
CA ALA A 93 0.76 -5.14 -14.07
C ALA A 93 2.03 -4.93 -13.25
N ALA A 94 2.04 -5.37 -11.97
CA ALA A 94 3.20 -5.28 -11.10
C ALA A 94 4.42 -6.03 -11.68
N ARG A 95 4.19 -7.21 -12.25
CA ARG A 95 5.24 -8.01 -12.94
C ARG A 95 5.80 -7.28 -14.16
N ASP A 96 4.92 -6.73 -15.01
CA ASP A 96 5.36 -5.99 -16.22
C ASP A 96 6.15 -4.74 -15.85
N LEU A 97 5.65 -3.93 -14.91
CA LEU A 97 6.34 -2.73 -14.41
C LEU A 97 7.69 -3.08 -13.77
N THR A 98 7.78 -4.20 -13.06
CA THR A 98 9.02 -4.66 -12.42
C THR A 98 10.05 -5.14 -13.45
N ALA A 99 9.60 -5.80 -14.51
CA ALA A 99 10.48 -6.20 -15.62
C ALA A 99 11.04 -4.96 -16.35
N ARG A 100 10.20 -3.97 -16.63
CA ARG A 100 10.62 -2.69 -17.23
C ARG A 100 11.59 -1.91 -16.34
N ALA A 101 11.39 -1.97 -15.02
CA ALA A 101 12.27 -1.34 -14.03
C ALA A 101 13.60 -2.10 -13.82
N GLY A 102 13.80 -3.26 -14.46
CA GLY A 102 15.01 -4.08 -14.31
C GLY A 102 15.17 -4.71 -12.93
N LEU A 103 14.07 -4.93 -12.19
CA LEU A 103 14.08 -5.42 -10.81
C LEU A 103 13.54 -6.85 -10.63
N SER A 104 13.36 -7.61 -11.72
CA SER A 104 12.80 -8.97 -11.67
C SER A 104 13.64 -9.98 -10.86
N ASP A 105 14.90 -9.70 -10.65
CA ASP A 105 15.76 -10.53 -9.80
C ASP A 105 15.52 -10.32 -8.30
N LEU A 106 15.05 -9.12 -7.92
CA LEU A 106 14.82 -8.73 -6.53
C LEU A 106 13.35 -8.77 -6.11
N VAL A 107 12.41 -8.54 -7.05
CA VAL A 107 10.99 -8.39 -6.71
C VAL A 107 10.16 -9.42 -7.45
N ARG A 108 9.30 -10.13 -6.73
CA ARG A 108 8.36 -11.12 -7.27
C ARG A 108 6.96 -10.86 -6.74
N PHE A 109 5.93 -11.26 -7.51
CA PHE A 109 4.54 -11.08 -7.13
C PHE A 109 3.75 -12.37 -7.23
N HIS A 110 2.84 -12.57 -6.27
CA HIS A 110 1.89 -13.68 -6.21
C HIS A 110 0.46 -13.14 -6.15
N THR A 111 -0.43 -13.80 -6.85
CA THR A 111 -1.88 -13.55 -6.74
C THR A 111 -2.46 -14.44 -5.67
N GLY A 112 -3.15 -13.87 -4.70
CA GLY A 112 -3.86 -14.65 -3.67
C GLY A 112 -4.16 -13.87 -2.41
N ASP A 113 -4.94 -14.50 -1.54
CA ASP A 113 -5.19 -14.02 -0.18
C ASP A 113 -4.07 -14.47 0.76
N ILE A 114 -3.72 -13.64 1.73
CA ILE A 114 -2.72 -13.98 2.75
C ILE A 114 -3.12 -15.22 3.58
N ALA A 115 -4.42 -15.48 3.71
CA ALA A 115 -4.94 -16.67 4.38
C ALA A 115 -4.48 -17.97 3.70
N ASP A 116 -4.47 -17.98 2.37
CA ASP A 116 -4.15 -19.16 1.55
C ASP A 116 -2.70 -19.18 1.07
N PHE A 117 -1.96 -18.08 1.27
CA PHE A 117 -0.59 -17.96 0.80
C PHE A 117 0.36 -18.88 1.59
N GLN A 118 1.01 -19.80 0.89
CA GLN A 118 1.96 -20.77 1.45
C GLN A 118 3.34 -20.54 0.84
N PRO A 119 4.17 -19.66 1.42
CA PRO A 119 5.51 -19.42 0.93
C PRO A 119 6.46 -20.56 1.32
N ASP A 120 7.52 -20.76 0.52
CA ASP A 120 8.56 -21.77 0.79
C ASP A 120 9.43 -21.41 2.01
N ARG A 121 9.37 -20.18 2.50
CA ARG A 121 10.09 -19.68 3.68
C ARG A 121 9.26 -18.64 4.42
N VAL A 122 9.57 -18.40 5.68
CA VAL A 122 9.08 -17.23 6.43
C VAL A 122 9.85 -15.96 6.02
N PHE A 123 9.22 -14.81 6.21
CA PHE A 123 9.78 -13.50 5.87
C PHE A 123 10.42 -12.84 7.10
N ASP A 124 11.41 -11.99 6.85
CA ASP A 124 12.16 -11.28 7.88
C ASP A 124 11.49 -9.96 8.26
N ALA A 125 10.68 -9.41 7.35
CA ALA A 125 9.82 -8.27 7.60
C ALA A 125 8.59 -8.30 6.69
N ALA A 126 7.55 -7.53 7.06
CA ALA A 126 6.40 -7.25 6.19
C ALA A 126 6.01 -5.78 6.23
N LEU A 127 5.28 -5.37 5.19
CA LEU A 127 4.59 -4.09 5.19
C LEU A 127 3.16 -4.24 4.66
N THR A 128 2.33 -3.27 5.01
CA THR A 128 1.01 -3.06 4.42
C THR A 128 0.71 -1.58 4.35
N MET A 129 0.17 -1.14 3.22
CA MET A 129 -0.10 0.26 2.94
C MET A 129 -1.48 0.42 2.30
N HIS A 130 -2.42 1.08 3.02
CA HIS A 130 -3.80 1.34 2.55
C HIS A 130 -4.58 0.07 2.14
N VAL A 131 -4.50 -0.98 2.95
CA VAL A 131 -5.18 -2.26 2.69
C VAL A 131 -6.32 -2.50 3.67
N GLN A 132 -6.17 -2.07 4.93
CA GLN A 132 -7.06 -2.43 6.03
C GLN A 132 -8.54 -2.07 5.78
N MET A 133 -8.82 -0.98 5.02
CA MET A 133 -10.18 -0.56 4.72
C MET A 133 -10.96 -1.58 3.88
N ASN A 134 -10.26 -2.49 3.19
CA ASN A 134 -10.84 -3.57 2.41
C ASN A 134 -11.00 -4.89 3.20
N VAL A 135 -10.50 -4.94 4.43
CA VAL A 135 -10.43 -6.17 5.23
C VAL A 135 -11.46 -6.15 6.35
N PRO A 136 -12.50 -7.01 6.35
CA PRO A 136 -13.52 -7.02 7.41
C PRO A 136 -12.98 -7.53 8.74
N ASP A 137 -12.25 -8.64 8.76
CA ASP A 137 -11.64 -9.23 9.98
C ASP A 137 -10.12 -8.96 10.01
N LYS A 138 -9.76 -7.80 10.56
CA LYS A 138 -8.37 -7.34 10.62
C LYS A 138 -7.50 -8.18 11.56
N THR A 139 -8.07 -8.66 12.68
CA THR A 139 -7.30 -9.47 13.64
C THR A 139 -6.87 -10.79 13.00
N THR A 140 -7.77 -11.47 12.32
CA THR A 140 -7.44 -12.70 11.59
C THR A 140 -6.48 -12.42 10.44
N TRP A 141 -6.67 -11.33 9.71
CA TRP A 141 -5.77 -10.92 8.63
C TRP A 141 -4.34 -10.66 9.12
N PHE A 142 -4.16 -9.87 10.18
CA PHE A 142 -2.83 -9.65 10.77
C PHE A 142 -2.22 -10.93 11.37
N ARG A 143 -3.05 -11.85 11.88
CA ARG A 143 -2.56 -13.17 12.33
C ARG A 143 -1.98 -13.98 11.17
N HIS A 144 -2.66 -13.98 10.01
CA HIS A 144 -2.12 -14.63 8.82
C HIS A 144 -0.81 -13.99 8.34
N ILE A 145 -0.65 -12.66 8.48
CA ILE A 145 0.64 -12.00 8.23
C ILE A 145 1.68 -12.52 9.23
N ALA A 146 1.36 -12.54 10.53
CA ALA A 146 2.28 -13.02 11.57
C ALA A 146 2.74 -14.47 11.34
N GLU A 147 1.84 -15.34 10.88
CA GLU A 147 2.18 -16.74 10.57
C GLU A 147 3.21 -16.90 9.43
N ARG A 148 3.35 -15.91 8.57
CA ARG A 148 4.34 -15.90 7.46
C ARG A 148 5.65 -15.21 7.84
N LEU A 149 5.74 -14.64 9.03
CA LEU A 149 6.92 -13.93 9.52
C LEU A 149 7.75 -14.79 10.48
N ALA A 150 9.05 -14.59 10.44
CA ALA A 150 9.96 -15.15 11.43
C ALA A 150 9.68 -14.58 12.84
N PRO A 151 9.99 -15.31 13.93
CA PRO A 151 9.96 -14.75 15.27
C PRO A 151 10.84 -13.49 15.37
N GLY A 152 10.31 -12.41 15.98
CA GLY A 152 11.01 -11.14 16.08
C GLY A 152 11.05 -10.30 14.80
N ALA A 153 10.42 -10.76 13.71
CA ALA A 153 10.32 -10.01 12.45
C ALA A 153 9.55 -8.71 12.61
N HIS A 154 9.82 -7.74 11.74
CA HIS A 154 9.21 -6.42 11.78
C HIS A 154 8.00 -6.33 10.84
N LEU A 155 6.98 -5.59 11.29
CA LEU A 155 5.83 -5.19 10.48
C LEU A 155 5.76 -3.66 10.43
N ALA A 156 5.77 -3.10 9.22
CA ALA A 156 5.53 -1.68 8.97
C ALA A 156 4.12 -1.47 8.41
N VAL A 157 3.42 -0.47 8.93
CA VAL A 157 2.02 -0.18 8.60
C VAL A 157 1.86 1.28 8.21
N TRP A 158 1.17 1.56 7.11
CA TRP A 158 0.75 2.90 6.69
C TRP A 158 -0.71 2.85 6.28
N GLU A 159 -1.60 3.25 7.19
CA GLU A 159 -3.02 2.97 7.01
C GLU A 159 -3.90 4.20 7.26
N VAL A 160 -5.00 4.25 6.51
CA VAL A 160 -6.08 5.22 6.74
C VAL A 160 -6.92 4.74 7.90
N CYS A 161 -7.26 5.64 8.81
CA CYS A 161 -8.14 5.38 9.94
C CYS A 161 -9.27 6.41 10.00
N GLN A 162 -10.41 6.03 10.55
CA GLN A 162 -11.54 6.91 10.81
C GLN A 162 -11.65 7.15 12.32
N PRO A 163 -11.30 8.37 12.81
CA PRO A 163 -11.20 8.61 14.26
C PRO A 163 -12.53 8.53 15.00
N HIS A 164 -13.61 8.83 14.31
CA HIS A 164 -15.00 8.75 14.83
C HIS A 164 -15.95 8.40 13.69
N GLN A 165 -17.11 7.90 14.02
CA GLN A 165 -18.12 7.61 13.01
C GLN A 165 -18.61 8.93 12.38
N ALA A 166 -18.16 9.20 11.17
CA ALA A 166 -18.54 10.36 10.35
C ALA A 166 -19.06 9.87 9.00
N ASP A 167 -19.95 10.63 8.41
CA ASP A 167 -20.37 10.38 7.04
C ASP A 167 -19.26 10.80 6.10
N LEU A 168 -18.59 9.82 5.47
CA LEU A 168 -17.55 10.09 4.49
C LEU A 168 -18.16 10.53 3.15
N PRO A 169 -17.50 11.43 2.40
CA PRO A 169 -17.94 11.83 1.08
C PRO A 169 -17.66 10.73 0.05
N TRP A 170 -18.66 9.93 -0.25
CA TRP A 170 -18.54 8.87 -1.27
C TRP A 170 -18.65 9.43 -2.69
N PRO A 171 -18.01 8.81 -3.70
CA PRO A 171 -17.16 7.63 -3.62
C PRO A 171 -15.75 7.90 -3.09
N MET A 172 -15.16 6.90 -2.43
CA MET A 172 -13.74 6.86 -2.00
C MET A 172 -12.90 5.97 -2.94
N PRO A 173 -11.56 6.07 -2.93
CA PRO A 173 -10.71 5.21 -3.77
C PRO A 173 -11.00 3.71 -3.64
N TRP A 174 -11.39 3.24 -2.46
CA TRP A 174 -11.62 1.83 -2.14
C TRP A 174 -13.10 1.40 -2.15
N SER A 175 -14.05 2.33 -2.16
CA SER A 175 -15.49 2.01 -2.12
C SER A 175 -16.32 3.08 -2.82
N LEU A 176 -17.39 2.67 -3.50
CA LEU A 176 -18.28 3.60 -4.20
C LEU A 176 -19.29 4.28 -3.28
N ASP A 177 -19.82 3.56 -2.32
CA ASP A 177 -20.95 4.00 -1.49
C ASP A 177 -20.78 3.65 0.01
N GLY A 178 -19.62 3.08 0.38
CA GLY A 178 -19.29 2.69 1.75
C GLY A 178 -19.76 1.31 2.17
N THR A 179 -20.55 0.60 1.37
CA THR A 179 -21.09 -0.70 1.76
C THR A 179 -20.03 -1.79 1.90
N ASP A 180 -18.92 -1.66 1.21
CA ASP A 180 -17.75 -2.53 1.27
C ASP A 180 -16.52 -1.85 1.91
N SER A 181 -16.73 -0.77 2.67
CA SER A 181 -15.70 -0.09 3.44
C SER A 181 -15.66 -0.59 4.88
N PHE A 182 -14.51 -1.11 5.29
CA PHE A 182 -14.28 -1.63 6.64
C PHE A 182 -13.26 -0.79 7.42
N VAL A 183 -13.11 0.49 7.06
CA VAL A 183 -12.21 1.41 7.76
C VAL A 183 -12.58 1.49 9.24
N VAL A 184 -11.56 1.46 10.12
CA VAL A 184 -11.75 1.53 11.57
C VAL A 184 -10.90 2.66 12.18
N SER A 185 -11.10 2.95 13.47
CA SER A 185 -10.27 3.91 14.19
C SER A 185 -8.84 3.37 14.39
N ALA A 186 -7.91 4.29 14.59
CA ALA A 186 -6.52 3.95 14.89
C ALA A 186 -6.36 3.09 16.14
N GLU A 187 -7.19 3.32 17.17
CA GLU A 187 -7.22 2.52 18.38
C GLU A 187 -7.66 1.08 18.10
N THR A 188 -8.75 0.93 17.31
CA THR A 188 -9.25 -0.39 16.91
C THR A 188 -8.20 -1.13 16.06
N LEU A 189 -7.58 -0.45 15.10
CA LEU A 189 -6.55 -1.05 14.24
C LEU A 189 -5.35 -1.51 15.07
N LEU A 190 -4.86 -0.66 15.98
CA LEU A 190 -3.77 -1.01 16.91
C LEU A 190 -4.12 -2.22 17.76
N ALA A 191 -5.37 -2.31 18.27
CA ALA A 191 -5.82 -3.47 19.04
C ALA A 191 -5.83 -4.74 18.19
N CYS A 192 -6.25 -4.67 16.91
CA CYS A 192 -6.22 -5.80 15.98
C CYS A 192 -4.78 -6.29 15.72
N VAL A 193 -3.83 -5.38 15.47
CA VAL A 193 -2.42 -5.73 15.26
C VAL A 193 -1.84 -6.41 16.50
N LYS A 194 -2.06 -5.82 17.68
CA LYS A 194 -1.61 -6.43 18.97
C LYS A 194 -2.26 -7.79 19.24
N GLY A 195 -3.57 -7.90 18.97
CA GLY A 195 -4.31 -9.17 19.12
C GLY A 195 -3.86 -10.28 18.17
N ALA A 196 -3.09 -9.93 17.14
CA ALA A 196 -2.48 -10.87 16.19
C ALA A 196 -1.06 -11.32 16.58
N GLY A 197 -0.52 -10.91 17.73
CA GLY A 197 0.81 -11.32 18.21
C GLY A 197 1.92 -10.35 17.79
N PHE A 198 1.61 -9.05 17.73
CA PHE A 198 2.61 -8.01 17.49
C PHE A 198 2.72 -7.05 18.67
N ALA A 199 3.95 -6.74 19.07
CA ALA A 199 4.26 -5.66 20.00
C ALA A 199 4.48 -4.34 19.23
N ALA A 200 3.83 -3.25 19.67
CA ALA A 200 4.04 -1.94 19.06
C ALA A 200 5.38 -1.35 19.48
N VAL A 201 6.20 -0.96 18.52
CA VAL A 201 7.43 -0.18 18.70
C VAL A 201 7.11 1.32 18.53
N GLU A 202 6.36 1.66 17.48
CA GLU A 202 5.89 3.01 17.21
C GLU A 202 4.46 2.95 16.66
N TRP A 203 3.62 3.92 17.07
CA TRP A 203 2.29 4.14 16.49
C TRP A 203 2.01 5.63 16.48
N THR A 204 2.06 6.25 15.29
CA THR A 204 2.13 7.70 15.13
C THR A 204 1.09 8.20 14.14
N ASN A 205 0.35 9.27 14.51
CA ASN A 205 -0.53 9.98 13.60
C ASN A 205 0.30 10.84 12.63
N ASN A 206 0.23 10.53 11.34
CA ASN A 206 0.94 11.23 10.28
C ASN A 206 0.02 12.15 9.46
N SER A 207 -1.21 12.42 9.91
CA SER A 207 -2.20 13.21 9.16
C SER A 207 -1.69 14.61 8.81
N ALA A 208 -1.02 15.31 9.73
CA ALA A 208 -0.45 16.62 9.46
C ALA A 208 0.61 16.59 8.35
N TRP A 209 1.49 15.57 8.36
CA TRP A 209 2.47 15.36 7.30
C TRP A 209 1.79 15.08 5.94
N VAL A 210 0.74 14.26 5.94
CA VAL A 210 -0.03 13.94 4.73
C VAL A 210 -0.73 15.19 4.19
N GLN A 211 -1.35 16.02 5.05
CA GLN A 211 -1.98 17.27 4.63
C GLN A 211 -0.97 18.22 3.97
N ASP A 212 0.21 18.36 4.56
CA ASP A 212 1.30 19.14 3.97
C ASP A 212 1.78 18.56 2.63
N TRP A 213 1.89 17.24 2.54
CA TRP A 213 2.27 16.54 1.31
C TRP A 213 1.23 16.76 0.21
N VAL A 214 -0.07 16.61 0.51
CA VAL A 214 -1.17 16.87 -0.43
C VAL A 214 -1.12 18.32 -0.91
N ALA A 215 -0.99 19.28 0.00
CA ALA A 215 -0.92 20.69 -0.34
C ALA A 215 0.23 21.01 -1.30
N LYS A 216 1.39 20.43 -1.09
CA LYS A 216 2.58 20.60 -1.95
C LYS A 216 2.41 19.93 -3.32
N THR A 217 1.94 18.69 -3.31
CA THR A 217 1.80 17.86 -4.53
C THR A 217 0.78 18.48 -5.49
N PHE A 218 -0.32 19.02 -4.95
CA PHE A 218 -1.41 19.59 -5.75
C PHE A 218 -1.39 21.11 -5.84
N ALA A 219 -0.34 21.78 -5.35
CA ALA A 219 -0.21 23.24 -5.39
C ALA A 219 -0.37 23.85 -6.80
N ASN A 220 0.05 23.11 -7.83
CA ASN A 220 -0.01 23.51 -9.24
C ASN A 220 -1.07 22.71 -10.06
N GLY A 221 -2.03 22.10 -9.38
CA GLY A 221 -3.01 21.19 -9.98
C GLY A 221 -2.57 19.73 -9.92
N LEU A 222 -3.31 18.88 -10.61
CA LEU A 222 -3.01 17.44 -10.66
C LEU A 222 -1.67 17.20 -11.38
N PRO A 223 -0.85 16.23 -10.91
CA PRO A 223 0.39 15.88 -11.57
C PRO A 223 0.17 15.55 -13.06
N ALA A 224 1.08 16.00 -13.91
CA ALA A 224 1.05 15.65 -15.33
C ALA A 224 1.50 14.18 -15.50
N GLY A 225 0.83 13.45 -16.41
CA GLY A 225 1.16 12.06 -16.72
C GLY A 225 0.18 11.04 -16.11
N PRO A 226 0.51 9.76 -16.25
CA PRO A 226 -0.31 8.68 -15.69
C PRO A 226 -0.40 8.79 -14.18
N ALA A 227 -1.62 8.77 -13.65
CA ALA A 227 -1.85 8.88 -12.22
C ALA A 227 -3.02 7.99 -11.80
N LEU A 228 -3.03 7.58 -10.53
CA LEU A 228 -4.05 6.73 -9.92
C LEU A 228 -5.50 7.10 -10.30
N PRO A 229 -5.92 8.38 -10.32
CA PRO A 229 -7.29 8.72 -10.70
C PRO A 229 -7.72 8.22 -12.07
N MET A 230 -6.78 8.00 -12.99
CA MET A 230 -7.07 7.54 -14.35
C MET A 230 -7.39 6.03 -14.41
N LEU A 231 -7.14 5.31 -13.33
CA LEU A 231 -7.34 3.86 -13.22
C LEU A 231 -8.68 3.49 -12.58
N LEU A 232 -9.37 4.46 -12.01
CA LEU A 232 -10.62 4.27 -11.29
C LEU A 232 -11.77 4.96 -12.03
N ASP A 233 -12.93 4.32 -12.05
CA ASP A 233 -14.16 4.99 -12.45
C ASP A 233 -14.42 6.15 -11.47
N ASP A 234 -14.74 7.33 -12.00
CA ASP A 234 -14.86 8.57 -11.21
C ASP A 234 -13.62 8.91 -10.36
N GLY A 235 -12.43 8.46 -10.77
CA GLY A 235 -11.22 8.49 -9.97
C GLY A 235 -10.83 9.87 -9.45
N TYR A 236 -11.05 10.92 -10.23
CA TYR A 236 -10.81 12.30 -9.77
C TYR A 236 -11.75 12.69 -8.62
N THR A 237 -13.05 12.34 -8.70
CA THR A 237 -14.00 12.57 -7.62
C THR A 237 -13.59 11.82 -6.36
N ARG A 238 -13.18 10.56 -6.50
CA ARG A 238 -12.72 9.73 -5.38
C ARG A 238 -11.49 10.31 -4.68
N VAL A 239 -10.51 10.79 -5.45
CA VAL A 239 -9.30 11.40 -4.89
C VAL A 239 -9.62 12.75 -4.21
N ILE A 240 -10.50 13.56 -4.79
CA ILE A 240 -10.95 14.83 -4.17
C ILE A 240 -11.69 14.55 -2.86
N ASN A 241 -12.62 13.58 -2.84
CA ASN A 241 -13.36 13.20 -1.64
C ASN A 241 -12.41 12.70 -0.53
N TYR A 242 -11.42 11.90 -0.92
CA TYR A 242 -10.40 11.40 0.02
C TYR A 242 -9.54 12.54 0.58
N ALA A 243 -9.05 13.44 -0.26
CA ALA A 243 -8.29 14.62 0.18
C ALA A 243 -9.12 15.53 1.09
N THR A 244 -10.42 15.69 0.79
CA THR A 244 -11.35 16.45 1.64
C THR A 244 -11.47 15.83 3.02
N ALA A 245 -11.73 14.51 3.10
CA ALA A 245 -11.87 13.80 4.37
C ALA A 245 -10.58 13.80 5.22
N LEU A 246 -9.40 13.82 4.58
CA LEU A 246 -8.12 14.00 5.28
C LEU A 246 -7.95 15.44 5.79
N THR A 247 -8.43 16.44 5.03
CA THR A 247 -8.27 17.84 5.39
C THR A 247 -9.21 18.26 6.52
N ASP A 248 -10.45 17.74 6.52
CA ASP A 248 -11.44 18.04 7.56
C ASP A 248 -11.32 17.15 8.81
N GLY A 249 -10.41 16.15 8.79
CA GLY A 249 -10.16 15.25 9.91
C GLY A 249 -11.16 14.10 10.04
N SER A 250 -12.04 13.89 9.07
CA SER A 250 -12.91 12.71 9.01
C SER A 250 -12.14 11.41 8.77
N LEU A 251 -10.95 11.52 8.15
CA LEU A 251 -9.96 10.46 8.04
C LEU A 251 -8.60 10.92 8.55
N GLU A 252 -7.85 9.98 9.05
CA GLU A 252 -6.47 10.14 9.52
C GLU A 252 -5.56 9.14 8.81
N VAL A 253 -4.25 9.43 8.75
CA VAL A 253 -3.24 8.47 8.32
C VAL A 253 -2.32 8.16 9.48
N TRP A 254 -2.15 6.88 9.74
CA TRP A 254 -1.33 6.37 10.84
C TRP A 254 -0.20 5.51 10.31
N ARG A 255 0.99 5.74 10.89
CA ARG A 255 2.18 4.93 10.68
C ARG A 255 2.44 4.06 11.89
N GLY A 256 2.74 2.78 11.64
CA GLY A 256 3.11 1.84 12.68
C GLY A 256 4.40 1.10 12.39
N SER A 257 5.18 0.86 13.45
CA SER A 257 6.25 -0.11 13.48
C SER A 257 5.98 -1.10 14.60
N PHE A 258 6.05 -2.38 14.28
CA PHE A 258 5.73 -3.46 15.19
C PHE A 258 6.78 -4.55 15.10
N THR A 259 6.93 -5.32 16.17
CA THR A 259 7.76 -6.54 16.18
C THR A 259 6.85 -7.73 16.47
N LYS A 260 6.98 -8.81 15.69
CA LYS A 260 6.31 -10.06 16.00
C LYS A 260 6.83 -10.63 17.31
N ASP A 261 5.92 -11.05 18.19
CA ASP A 261 6.26 -11.68 19.45
C ASP A 261 7.14 -12.93 19.20
N PRO A 262 8.15 -13.16 20.02
CA PRO A 262 9.12 -14.24 19.79
C PRO A 262 8.61 -15.65 20.11
N ASP A 263 7.35 -15.78 20.54
CA ASP A 263 6.65 -16.93 21.12
C ASP A 263 6.72 -18.33 20.90
#